data_80d43262af393a8c877f4954006374dc
#
_entry.id   80d43262af393a8c877f4954006374dc
#
_cell.length_a   1.000
_cell.length_b   1.000
_cell.length_c   1.000
_cell.angle_alpha   90.00
_cell.angle_beta   90.00
_cell.angle_gamma   90.00
#
_symmetry.space_group_name_H-M   'P 1'
#
loop_
_entity.id
_entity.type
_entity.pdbx_description
1 polymer ?
#
loop_
_entity_poly.entity_id
_entity_poly.type
_entity_poly.pdbx_seq_one_letter_code
_entity_poly.pdbx_strand_id
1 'polypeptide(L)'
;VEDKTFRFKTNAGKRLVVLGAGRLADIQVAVDELRQDAEVLPKGDYSLLVCGLKDDPVVFEGCDGRPVDTNGRPWVGGSGQHAALAVLYMGADAPKAVEIACKVDIHTGLPVRVYDTQTRRFRTVRGGKTTRKKTTPKGS
;
A
#
# COMPACT_ATOMS: atom_id res chain seq x y z
N VAL A 1 10.50 4.31 10.18
CA VAL A 1 9.50 4.35 9.09
C VAL A 1 8.11 4.29 9.68
N GLU A 2 7.27 5.23 9.33
CA GLU A 2 5.89 5.27 9.80
C GLU A 2 5.05 4.21 9.11
N ASP A 3 4.21 3.54 9.89
CA ASP A 3 3.24 2.59 9.35
C ASP A 3 2.00 3.38 8.90
N LYS A 4 1.76 3.39 7.59
CA LYS A 4 0.63 4.10 6.99
C LYS A 4 -0.42 3.12 6.50
N THR A 5 -0.63 2.05 7.27
CA THR A 5 -1.63 1.02 7.01
C THR A 5 -2.72 1.11 8.05
N PHE A 6 -3.98 1.13 7.61
CA PHE A 6 -5.13 1.28 8.50
C PHE A 6 -6.15 0.18 8.23
N ARG A 7 -6.72 -0.36 9.30
CA ARG A 7 -7.78 -1.37 9.23
C ARG A 7 -8.91 -0.90 10.12
N PHE A 8 -10.09 -0.79 9.58
CA PHE A 8 -11.22 -0.31 10.35
C PHE A 8 -12.54 -0.69 9.70
N LYS A 9 -13.61 -0.46 10.43
CA LYS A 9 -14.98 -0.66 9.97
C LYS A 9 -15.65 0.70 9.86
N THR A 10 -16.29 0.95 8.72
CA THR A 10 -16.98 2.23 8.52
C THR A 10 -18.31 2.25 9.27
N ASN A 11 -18.94 3.42 9.35
CA ASN A 11 -20.25 3.56 9.97
C ASN A 11 -21.30 2.68 9.29
N ALA A 12 -21.20 2.47 7.98
CA ALA A 12 -22.08 1.59 7.23
C ALA A 12 -21.74 0.11 7.38
N GLY A 13 -20.68 -0.24 8.13
CA GLY A 13 -20.29 -1.61 8.39
C GLY A 13 -19.32 -2.22 7.39
N LYS A 14 -18.76 -1.45 6.48
CA LYS A 14 -17.76 -1.96 5.54
C LYS A 14 -16.42 -2.10 6.25
N ARG A 15 -15.75 -3.23 6.02
CA ARG A 15 -14.41 -3.47 6.56
C ARG A 15 -13.39 -3.04 5.52
N LEU A 16 -12.63 -2.00 5.85
CA LEU A 16 -11.65 -1.43 4.94
C LEU A 16 -10.23 -1.69 5.40
N VAL A 17 -9.36 -1.85 4.42
CA VAL A 17 -7.91 -1.82 4.62
C VAL A 17 -7.38 -0.72 3.72
N VAL A 18 -6.63 0.21 4.29
CA VAL A 18 -6.10 1.37 3.58
C VAL A 18 -4.59 1.35 3.65
N LEU A 19 -3.95 1.45 2.51
CA LEU A 19 -2.51 1.59 2.38
C LEU A 19 -2.25 3.01 1.89
N GLY A 20 -1.47 3.78 2.65
CA GLY A 20 -1.25 5.18 2.35
C GLY A 20 0.19 5.52 2.03
N ALA A 21 0.35 6.53 1.19
CA ALA A 21 1.63 7.18 0.93
C ALA A 21 1.40 8.68 0.98
N GLY A 22 2.40 9.42 1.47
CA GLY A 22 2.32 10.85 1.61
C GLY A 22 2.41 11.31 3.05
N ARG A 23 1.80 12.43 3.34
CA ARG A 23 1.88 13.05 4.68
C ARG A 23 0.90 12.37 5.64
N LEU A 24 1.42 11.86 6.75
CA LEU A 24 0.61 11.09 7.70
C LEU A 24 -0.60 11.86 8.22
N ALA A 25 -0.44 13.14 8.54
CA ALA A 25 -1.54 13.95 9.03
C ALA A 25 -2.69 14.06 8.02
N ASP A 26 -2.35 14.21 6.74
CA ASP A 26 -3.35 14.28 5.67
C ASP A 26 -4.01 12.93 5.44
N ILE A 27 -3.23 11.85 5.54
CA ILE A 27 -3.77 10.48 5.44
C ILE A 27 -4.76 10.23 6.57
N GLN A 28 -4.45 10.63 7.79
CA GLN A 28 -5.34 10.42 8.93
C GLN A 28 -6.68 11.15 8.76
N VAL A 29 -6.63 12.38 8.24
CA VAL A 29 -7.87 13.12 7.95
C VAL A 29 -8.71 12.39 6.90
N ALA A 30 -8.06 11.92 5.83
CA ALA A 30 -8.77 11.17 4.78
C ALA A 30 -9.35 9.86 5.32
N VAL A 31 -8.62 9.15 6.17
CA VAL A 31 -9.09 7.90 6.79
C VAL A 31 -10.29 8.17 7.68
N ASP A 32 -10.29 9.26 8.44
CA ASP A 32 -11.44 9.61 9.28
C ASP A 32 -12.70 9.84 8.43
N GLU A 33 -12.56 10.45 7.26
CA GLU A 33 -13.67 10.64 6.34
C GLU A 33 -14.14 9.30 5.75
N LEU A 34 -13.21 8.40 5.43
CA LEU A 34 -13.59 7.06 4.98
C LEU A 34 -14.38 6.30 6.04
N ARG A 35 -14.04 6.45 7.32
CA ARG A 35 -14.81 5.84 8.41
C ARG A 35 -16.26 6.30 8.43
N GLN A 36 -16.51 7.51 7.98
CA GLN A 36 -17.84 8.11 7.91
C GLN A 36 -18.52 7.86 6.57
N ASP A 37 -17.97 6.97 5.76
CA ASP A 37 -18.51 6.59 4.44
C ASP A 37 -18.55 7.75 3.44
N ALA A 38 -17.63 8.70 3.55
CA ALA A 38 -17.52 9.77 2.60
C ALA A 38 -17.11 9.24 1.22
N GLU A 39 -17.72 9.79 0.17
CA GLU A 39 -17.41 9.38 -1.21
C GLU A 39 -16.31 10.23 -1.83
N VAL A 40 -16.11 11.42 -1.31
CA VAL A 40 -15.05 12.33 -1.73
C VAL A 40 -14.26 12.73 -0.49
N LEU A 41 -12.95 12.63 -0.57
CA LEU A 41 -12.07 12.89 0.55
C LEU A 41 -11.50 14.31 0.49
N PRO A 42 -11.05 14.87 1.63
CA PRO A 42 -10.40 16.19 1.62
C PRO A 42 -9.14 16.15 0.76
N LYS A 43 -8.83 17.28 0.14
CA LYS A 43 -7.57 17.43 -0.59
C LYS A 43 -6.41 17.42 0.39
N GLY A 44 -5.29 16.87 -0.03
CA GLY A 44 -4.10 16.81 0.79
C GLY A 44 -2.94 16.13 0.07
N ASP A 45 -1.85 15.99 0.77
CA ASP A 45 -0.64 15.33 0.27
C ASP A 45 -0.73 13.84 0.63
N TYR A 46 -1.41 13.07 -0.22
CA TYR A 46 -1.56 11.64 -0.01
C TYR A 46 -2.00 10.91 -1.28
N SER A 47 -1.71 9.62 -1.31
CA SER A 47 -2.32 8.65 -2.20
C SER A 47 -2.76 7.48 -1.34
N LEU A 48 -3.98 6.99 -1.55
CA LEU A 48 -4.51 5.87 -0.79
C LEU A 48 -4.92 4.75 -1.72
N LEU A 49 -4.63 3.52 -1.32
CA LEU A 49 -5.20 2.32 -1.92
C LEU A 49 -6.16 1.73 -0.89
N VAL A 50 -7.44 1.67 -1.23
CA VAL A 50 -8.50 1.25 -0.31
C VAL A 50 -9.08 -0.08 -0.77
N CYS A 51 -8.97 -1.09 0.08
CA CYS A 51 -9.55 -2.41 -0.15
C CYS A 51 -10.81 -2.56 0.68
N GLY A 52 -11.86 -3.06 0.07
CA GLY A 52 -13.13 -3.33 0.77
C GLY A 52 -14.30 -2.44 0.36
N LEU A 53 -14.06 -1.37 -0.39
CA LEU A 53 -15.13 -0.53 -0.90
C LEU A 53 -15.88 -1.21 -2.05
N LYS A 54 -15.13 -1.86 -2.92
CA LYS A 54 -15.64 -2.60 -4.08
C LYS A 54 -14.85 -3.90 -4.19
N ASP A 55 -15.18 -4.72 -5.17
CA ASP A 55 -14.48 -5.97 -5.42
C ASP A 55 -13.00 -5.73 -5.67
N ASP A 56 -12.68 -4.72 -6.49
CA ASP A 56 -11.30 -4.32 -6.73
C ASP A 56 -10.91 -3.16 -5.82
N PRO A 57 -9.61 -3.03 -5.50
CA PRO A 57 -9.12 -1.87 -4.75
C PRO A 57 -9.40 -0.56 -5.47
N VAL A 58 -9.67 0.47 -4.68
CA VAL A 58 -9.95 1.82 -5.17
C VAL A 58 -8.81 2.74 -4.76
N VAL A 59 -8.35 3.56 -5.68
CA VAL A 59 -7.30 4.54 -5.42
C VAL A 59 -7.92 5.92 -5.20
N PHE A 60 -7.47 6.63 -4.16
CA PHE A 60 -7.79 8.04 -3.95
C PHE A 60 -6.51 8.85 -4.04
N GLU A 61 -6.52 9.87 -4.87
CA GLU A 61 -5.40 10.81 -4.97
C GLU A 61 -5.77 12.11 -4.26
N GLY A 62 -4.87 12.62 -3.42
CA GLY A 62 -5.14 13.79 -2.61
C GLY A 62 -5.30 15.09 -3.38
N CYS A 63 -4.91 15.12 -4.66
CA CYS A 63 -5.03 16.32 -5.48
C CYS A 63 -6.50 16.75 -5.68
N ASP A 64 -7.44 15.79 -5.68
CA ASP A 64 -8.87 16.11 -5.80
C ASP A 64 -9.75 15.31 -4.83
N GLY A 65 -9.20 14.30 -4.16
CA GLY A 65 -9.92 13.49 -3.17
C GLY A 65 -10.96 12.55 -3.76
N ARG A 66 -10.98 12.34 -5.07
CA ARG A 66 -11.98 11.50 -5.73
C ARG A 66 -11.43 10.12 -6.00
N PRO A 67 -12.31 9.09 -6.02
CA PRO A 67 -11.87 7.74 -6.35
C PRO A 67 -11.49 7.64 -7.83
N VAL A 68 -10.43 6.87 -8.08
CA VAL A 68 -9.93 6.60 -9.43
C VAL A 68 -10.01 5.10 -9.67
N ASP A 69 -10.59 4.73 -10.81
CA ASP A 69 -10.65 3.33 -11.22
C ASP A 69 -9.31 2.93 -11.86
N THR A 70 -8.67 1.91 -11.31
CA THR A 70 -7.39 1.43 -11.83
C THR A 70 -7.55 0.60 -13.09
N ASN A 71 -8.76 0.13 -13.39
CA ASN A 71 -9.05 -0.74 -14.56
C ASN A 71 -8.15 -1.98 -14.59
N GLY A 72 -7.86 -2.54 -13.41
CA GLY A 72 -7.01 -3.73 -13.30
C GLY A 72 -5.53 -3.49 -13.52
N ARG A 73 -5.11 -2.25 -13.75
CA ARG A 73 -3.69 -1.95 -13.91
C ARG A 73 -3.00 -1.88 -12.56
N PRO A 74 -1.70 -2.22 -12.50
CA PRO A 74 -0.96 -2.06 -11.25
C PRO A 74 -0.96 -0.61 -10.80
N TRP A 75 -1.05 -0.41 -9.49
CA TRP A 75 -0.92 0.91 -8.89
C TRP A 75 0.24 0.90 -7.90
N VAL A 76 0.99 1.96 -7.90
CA VAL A 76 2.10 2.17 -6.97
C VAL A 76 2.05 3.59 -6.42
N GLY A 77 2.53 3.74 -5.20
CA GLY A 77 2.62 5.05 -4.56
C GLY A 77 3.87 5.15 -3.70
N GLY A 78 4.25 6.37 -3.36
CA GLY A 78 5.42 6.62 -2.53
C GLY A 78 6.68 6.87 -3.33
N SER A 79 7.81 7.05 -2.62
CA SER A 79 9.07 7.47 -3.23
C SER A 79 9.66 6.43 -4.20
N GLY A 80 9.42 5.15 -3.96
CA GLY A 80 9.94 4.07 -4.82
C GLY A 80 9.02 3.69 -5.97
N GLN A 81 8.02 4.52 -6.30
CA GLN A 81 6.96 4.10 -7.22
C GLN A 81 7.47 3.76 -8.61
N HIS A 82 8.44 4.50 -9.15
CA HIS A 82 8.93 4.24 -10.51
C HIS A 82 9.62 2.89 -10.61
N ALA A 83 10.48 2.56 -9.64
CA ALA A 83 11.16 1.28 -9.61
C ALA A 83 10.17 0.13 -9.43
N ALA A 84 9.23 0.28 -8.51
CA ALA A 84 8.22 -0.75 -8.24
C ALA A 84 7.34 -0.98 -9.47
N LEU A 85 6.90 0.09 -10.14
CA LEU A 85 6.05 -0.03 -11.31
C LEU A 85 6.75 -0.76 -12.45
N ALA A 86 8.01 -0.43 -12.71
CA ALA A 86 8.79 -1.08 -13.75
C ALA A 86 8.87 -2.59 -13.51
N VAL A 87 9.14 -2.99 -12.27
CA VAL A 87 9.26 -4.41 -11.91
C VAL A 87 7.92 -5.13 -12.04
N LEU A 88 6.81 -4.47 -11.69
CA LEU A 88 5.47 -5.05 -11.86
C LEU A 88 5.16 -5.31 -13.34
N TYR A 89 5.50 -4.37 -14.22
CA TYR A 89 5.30 -4.56 -15.65
C TYR A 89 6.21 -5.64 -16.25
N MET A 90 7.28 -6.00 -15.55
CA MET A 90 8.13 -7.12 -15.94
C MET A 90 7.59 -8.47 -15.45
N GLY A 91 6.45 -8.49 -14.76
CA GLY A 91 5.78 -9.70 -14.34
C GLY A 91 6.02 -10.12 -12.91
N ALA A 92 6.73 -9.32 -12.12
CA ALA A 92 6.92 -9.63 -10.70
C ALA A 92 5.65 -9.35 -9.90
N ASP A 93 5.53 -9.98 -8.74
CA ASP A 93 4.44 -9.70 -7.81
C ASP A 93 4.72 -8.44 -6.98
N ALA A 94 3.71 -7.98 -6.24
CA ALA A 94 3.84 -6.75 -5.46
C ALA A 94 4.93 -6.81 -4.39
N PRO A 95 5.05 -7.88 -3.58
CA PRO A 95 6.14 -7.95 -2.61
C PRO A 95 7.52 -7.82 -3.23
N LYS A 96 7.74 -8.47 -4.38
CA LYS A 96 9.02 -8.40 -5.09
C LYS A 96 9.28 -7.00 -5.62
N ALA A 97 8.25 -6.34 -6.14
CA ALA A 97 8.37 -4.98 -6.65
C ALA A 97 8.79 -4.01 -5.53
N VAL A 98 8.19 -4.11 -4.36
CA VAL A 98 8.55 -3.25 -3.22
C VAL A 98 9.95 -3.58 -2.72
N GLU A 99 10.32 -4.86 -2.68
CA GLU A 99 11.66 -5.27 -2.30
C GLU A 99 12.73 -4.65 -3.21
N ILE A 100 12.50 -4.67 -4.51
CA ILE A 100 13.41 -4.03 -5.47
C ILE A 100 13.44 -2.50 -5.27
N ALA A 101 12.28 -1.89 -5.05
CA ALA A 101 12.22 -0.46 -4.77
C ALA A 101 13.05 -0.07 -3.54
N CYS A 102 13.04 -0.91 -2.51
CA CYS A 102 13.85 -0.69 -1.30
C CYS A 102 15.36 -0.71 -1.60
N LYS A 103 15.78 -1.44 -2.62
CA LYS A 103 17.19 -1.48 -3.03
C LYS A 103 17.59 -0.29 -3.88
N VAL A 104 16.65 0.29 -4.60
CA VAL A 104 16.91 1.37 -5.55
C VAL A 104 16.72 2.75 -4.89
N ASP A 105 15.74 2.87 -4.02
CA ASP A 105 15.34 4.16 -3.42
C ASP A 105 15.69 4.18 -1.93
N ILE A 106 16.55 5.12 -1.54
CA ILE A 106 16.97 5.27 -0.14
C ILE A 106 15.84 5.64 0.81
N HIS A 107 14.74 6.17 0.28
CA HIS A 107 13.59 6.56 1.09
C HIS A 107 12.58 5.44 1.28
N THR A 108 12.73 4.33 0.57
CA THR A 108 11.86 3.17 0.69
C THR A 108 12.51 2.17 1.64
N GLY A 109 11.83 1.84 2.71
CA GLY A 109 12.40 1.04 3.80
C GLY A 109 11.78 -0.34 3.96
N LEU A 110 12.52 -1.18 4.65
CA LEU A 110 12.07 -2.50 5.09
C LEU A 110 11.65 -2.43 6.56
N PRO A 111 10.81 -3.32 7.06
CA PRO A 111 10.19 -4.46 6.37
C PRO A 111 9.01 -4.05 5.49
N VAL A 112 8.62 -4.95 4.59
CA VAL A 112 7.48 -4.76 3.71
C VAL A 112 6.28 -5.52 4.28
N ARG A 113 5.15 -4.85 4.41
CA ARG A 113 3.90 -5.50 4.81
C ARG A 113 3.09 -5.80 3.56
N VAL A 114 2.59 -7.02 3.48
CA VAL A 114 1.79 -7.49 2.36
C VAL A 114 0.39 -7.80 2.85
N TYR A 115 -0.61 -7.24 2.19
CA TYR A 115 -2.00 -7.58 2.43
C TYR A 115 -2.51 -8.44 1.27
N ASP A 116 -2.94 -9.65 1.58
CA ASP A 116 -3.53 -10.56 0.59
C ASP A 116 -5.04 -10.31 0.57
N THR A 117 -5.54 -9.83 -0.56
CA THR A 117 -6.96 -9.48 -0.71
C THR A 117 -7.86 -10.72 -0.74
N GLN A 118 -7.33 -11.88 -1.10
CA GLN A 118 -8.12 -13.11 -1.12
C GLN A 118 -8.28 -13.69 0.27
N THR A 119 -7.20 -13.80 1.04
CA THR A 119 -7.25 -14.35 2.39
C THR A 119 -7.59 -13.30 3.45
N ARG A 120 -7.48 -12.02 3.10
CA ARG A 120 -7.67 -10.89 4.00
C ARG A 120 -6.72 -10.91 5.20
N ARG A 121 -5.50 -11.34 4.96
CA ARG A 121 -4.46 -11.43 5.99
C ARG A 121 -3.24 -10.62 5.60
N PHE A 122 -2.61 -10.08 6.62
CA PHE A 122 -1.31 -9.42 6.48
C PHE A 122 -0.19 -10.42 6.73
N ARG A 123 0.92 -10.21 6.03
CA ARG A 123 2.19 -10.83 6.38
C ARG A 123 3.30 -9.81 6.22
N THR A 124 4.40 -10.02 6.91
CA THR A 124 5.56 -9.14 6.84
C THR A 124 6.69 -9.84 6.09
N VAL A 125 7.22 -9.16 5.09
CA VAL A 125 8.40 -9.62 4.36
C VAL A 125 9.59 -8.80 4.85
N ARG A 126 10.61 -9.48 5.34
CA ARG A 126 11.77 -8.84 5.95
C ARG A 126 12.95 -8.74 5.00
N GLY A 127 12.67 -8.33 3.79
CA GLY A 127 13.70 -8.13 2.80
C GLY A 127 14.24 -9.41 2.20
N GLY A 128 15.05 -9.29 1.16
CA GLY A 128 15.61 -10.39 0.40
C GLY A 128 16.75 -11.13 1.11
N LYS A 129 16.85 -10.97 2.32
CA LYS A 129 17.86 -11.70 3.07
C LYS A 129 17.42 -13.12 3.30
N THR A 130 17.04 -12.53 3.12
CA THR A 130 16.76 -13.16 3.13
C THR A 130 16.83 -13.85 3.30
N THR A 131 16.83 -13.93 3.38
CA THR A 131 17.03 -14.37 3.39
C THR A 131 17.38 -14.87 3.80
N ARG A 132 17.59 -15.18 3.90
CA ARG A 132 18.22 -15.56 4.11
C ARG A 132 18.63 -15.90 4.78
N LYS A 133 18.82 -16.12 5.04
CA LYS A 133 19.40 -16.42 5.41
C LYS A 133 19.46 -16.78 6.02
N LYS A 134 19.53 -17.05 6.13
CA LYS A 134 19.86 -17.47 6.31
C LYS A 134 19.98 -18.04 6.45
N THR A 135 20.15 -18.26 6.47
CA THR A 135 20.66 -18.81 6.20
C THR A 135 21.01 -19.19 6.34
N THR A 136 21.06 -19.49 6.52
CA THR A 136 21.76 -19.87 6.34
C THR A 136 22.01 -20.13 6.55
N PRO A 137 22.31 -20.23 6.79
CA PRO A 137 22.89 -20.58 6.70
C PRO A 137 23.06 -20.89 6.86
N LYS A 138 23.10 -21.16 6.91
CA LYS A 138 23.63 -21.46 6.66
C LYS A 138 23.81 -21.54 6.41
N GLY A 139 23.74 -21.60 6.72
CA GLY A 139 24.16 -21.66 6.20
C GLY A 139 24.11 -21.46 6.11
N SER A 140 24.13 -21.64 6.09
CA SER A 140 24.45 -21.39 5.72
C SER A 140 24.43 -21.41 5.72
#